data_4d0550754679bba0b2fc08274e05237c
#
_entry.id   4d0550754679bba0b2fc08274e05237c
#
_cell.length_a   1.000
_cell.length_b   1.000
_cell.length_c   1.000
_cell.angle_alpha   90.00
_cell.angle_beta   90.00
_cell.angle_gamma   90.00
#
_symmetry.space_group_name_H-M   'P 1'
#
loop_
_entity.id
_entity.type
_entity.pdbx_description
1 polymer ?
#
loop_
_entity_poly.entity_id
_entity_poly.type
_entity_poly.pdbx_seq_one_letter_code
_entity_poly.pdbx_strand_id
1 'polypeptide(L)'
;MVTFEEAAAMLDEAADSLPEEIFDKLNGGVNLLPARRTDEHGLLVMGMYFVDQMGRHIEIYYGSFKERFAAAPPERWKRELAKTLKHELTHHLENLAYDRSLERWDAEHVAWLLSGLEDEPLEAESVLFVDADGSGLAAMAAAMFAQAAKDANCPELRGAAASAGECVSGPDAKAVRAAERYGLDISTAVPRRADRALLESNDAALCMTEEQGDALAALWPDLDERILCLGETDIRPPKLATQGAWNRLADRLAEEIRYLMDELTGEDEDEDS
;
A
#
# COMPACT_ATOMS: atom_id res chain seq x y z
N MET A 1 7.53 9.37 -19.61
CA MET A 1 7.44 7.88 -19.49
C MET A 1 8.84 7.36 -19.25
N VAL A 2 9.05 6.60 -18.20
CA VAL A 2 10.36 6.02 -17.83
C VAL A 2 10.77 4.99 -18.88
N THR A 3 12.00 5.05 -19.39
CA THR A 3 12.57 4.08 -20.33
C THR A 3 13.07 2.84 -19.58
N PHE A 4 13.40 1.78 -20.33
CA PHE A 4 13.95 0.56 -19.74
C PHE A 4 15.30 0.82 -19.04
N GLU A 5 16.14 1.66 -19.65
CA GLU A 5 17.45 2.03 -19.12
C GLU A 5 17.32 2.89 -17.83
N GLU A 6 16.35 3.80 -17.80
CA GLU A 6 16.05 4.57 -16.58
C GLU A 6 15.50 3.68 -15.47
N ALA A 7 14.61 2.76 -15.79
CA ALA A 7 14.09 1.79 -14.82
C ALA A 7 15.19 0.86 -14.28
N ALA A 8 16.13 0.43 -15.14
CA ALA A 8 17.29 -0.35 -14.71
C ALA A 8 18.17 0.43 -13.73
N ALA A 9 18.45 1.71 -14.04
CA ALA A 9 19.24 2.55 -13.14
C ALA A 9 18.55 2.78 -11.77
N MET A 10 17.22 2.94 -11.77
CA MET A 10 16.44 3.07 -10.53
C MET A 10 16.47 1.78 -9.71
N LEU A 11 16.40 0.62 -10.37
CA LEU A 11 16.48 -0.67 -9.71
C LEU A 11 17.87 -0.93 -9.13
N ASP A 12 18.93 -0.58 -9.87
CA ASP A 12 20.31 -0.66 -9.39
C ASP A 12 20.52 0.24 -8.15
N GLU A 13 20.01 1.49 -8.20
CA GLU A 13 20.08 2.41 -7.06
C GLU A 13 19.32 1.86 -5.83
N ALA A 14 18.16 1.25 -6.03
CA ALA A 14 17.41 0.61 -4.96
C ALA A 14 18.18 -0.58 -4.35
N ALA A 15 18.78 -1.41 -5.19
CA ALA A 15 19.60 -2.52 -4.72
C ALA A 15 20.86 -2.05 -3.96
N ASP A 16 21.54 -1.03 -4.46
CA ASP A 16 22.74 -0.45 -3.82
C ASP A 16 22.44 0.21 -2.46
N SER A 17 21.20 0.59 -2.21
CA SER A 17 20.76 1.15 -0.91
C SER A 17 20.59 0.10 0.19
N LEU A 18 20.54 -1.18 -0.18
CA LEU A 18 20.30 -2.28 0.75
C LEU A 18 21.63 -2.93 1.21
N PRO A 19 21.67 -3.55 2.41
CA PRO A 19 22.84 -4.28 2.88
C PRO A 19 23.22 -5.43 1.91
N GLU A 20 24.52 -5.58 1.59
CA GLU A 20 25.03 -6.61 0.68
C GLU A 20 24.62 -8.03 1.11
N GLU A 21 24.49 -8.25 2.41
CA GLU A 21 24.14 -9.54 3.02
C GLU A 21 22.75 -10.04 2.60
N ILE A 22 21.81 -9.15 2.27
CA ILE A 22 20.46 -9.50 1.79
C ILE A 22 20.52 -10.30 0.49
N PHE A 23 21.56 -10.08 -0.33
CA PHE A 23 21.75 -10.75 -1.61
C PHE A 23 22.56 -12.05 -1.50
N ASP A 24 22.93 -12.46 -0.28
CA ASP A 24 23.67 -13.72 -0.06
C ASP A 24 22.90 -14.91 -0.66
N LYS A 25 23.59 -15.73 -1.47
CA LYS A 25 23.02 -16.89 -2.20
C LYS A 25 21.96 -16.56 -3.26
N LEU A 26 21.73 -15.29 -3.58
CA LEU A 26 20.95 -14.87 -4.75
C LEU A 26 21.85 -14.95 -6.00
N ASN A 27 22.30 -16.17 -6.30
CA ASN A 27 23.35 -16.43 -7.28
C ASN A 27 22.94 -16.19 -8.74
N GLY A 28 21.64 -16.08 -9.03
CA GLY A 28 21.10 -15.63 -10.32
C GLY A 28 20.80 -14.14 -10.35
N GLY A 29 20.98 -13.41 -9.23
CA GLY A 29 20.85 -11.96 -9.12
C GLY A 29 19.45 -11.43 -9.29
N VAL A 30 19.35 -10.11 -9.44
CA VAL A 30 18.12 -9.36 -9.75
C VAL A 30 18.13 -9.01 -11.24
N ASN A 31 17.06 -9.34 -11.96
CA ASN A 31 17.00 -9.22 -13.41
C ASN A 31 15.78 -8.37 -13.82
N LEU A 32 16.03 -7.22 -14.43
CA LEU A 32 14.96 -6.45 -15.08
C LEU A 32 14.67 -7.02 -16.46
N LEU A 33 13.44 -7.44 -16.71
CA LEU A 33 13.02 -8.05 -17.98
C LEU A 33 12.06 -7.11 -18.74
N PRO A 34 12.20 -6.99 -20.07
CA PRO A 34 11.29 -6.14 -20.88
C PRO A 34 9.87 -6.71 -20.98
N ALA A 35 9.66 -7.95 -20.53
CA ALA A 35 8.40 -8.66 -20.61
C ALA A 35 7.30 -8.00 -19.75
N ARG A 36 6.04 -8.17 -20.20
CA ARG A 36 4.83 -7.99 -19.41
C ARG A 36 4.39 -9.37 -18.91
N ARG A 37 4.02 -9.46 -17.64
CA ARG A 37 3.54 -10.72 -17.05
C ARG A 37 2.21 -10.51 -16.31
N THR A 38 1.34 -11.52 -16.37
CA THR A 38 0.09 -11.57 -15.60
C THR A 38 -0.03 -12.94 -14.93
N ASP A 39 -0.72 -12.96 -13.81
CA ASP A 39 -1.11 -14.20 -13.13
C ASP A 39 -2.29 -14.89 -13.83
N GLU A 40 -2.79 -15.99 -13.26
CA GLU A 40 -3.93 -16.77 -13.74
C GLU A 40 -5.27 -15.99 -13.71
N HIS A 41 -5.35 -14.92 -12.92
CA HIS A 41 -6.52 -14.04 -12.80
C HIS A 41 -6.43 -12.82 -13.72
N GLY A 42 -5.32 -12.67 -14.47
CA GLY A 42 -5.06 -11.54 -15.36
C GLY A 42 -4.52 -10.28 -14.67
N LEU A 43 -4.14 -10.38 -13.39
CA LEU A 43 -3.50 -9.30 -12.66
C LEU A 43 -2.03 -9.17 -13.09
N LEU A 44 -1.53 -7.93 -13.15
CA LEU A 44 -0.14 -7.67 -13.49
C LEU A 44 0.78 -8.19 -12.38
N VAL A 45 1.78 -8.97 -12.78
CA VAL A 45 2.87 -9.41 -11.92
C VAL A 45 4.03 -8.44 -12.13
N MET A 46 4.46 -7.77 -11.06
CA MET A 46 5.49 -6.74 -11.10
C MET A 46 6.88 -7.34 -10.89
N GLY A 47 7.01 -8.29 -9.96
CA GLY A 47 8.21 -9.05 -9.66
C GLY A 47 7.90 -10.50 -9.35
N MET A 48 8.94 -11.35 -9.26
CA MET A 48 8.82 -12.72 -8.81
C MET A 48 10.17 -13.29 -8.40
N TYR A 49 10.21 -13.93 -7.25
CA TYR A 49 11.34 -14.69 -6.78
C TYR A 49 11.30 -16.14 -7.29
N PHE A 50 12.44 -16.68 -7.71
CA PHE A 50 12.58 -18.03 -8.23
C PHE A 50 13.66 -18.83 -7.54
N VAL A 51 13.41 -20.15 -7.44
CA VAL A 51 14.40 -21.16 -7.09
C VAL A 51 14.32 -22.26 -8.14
N ASP A 52 15.26 -22.27 -9.07
CA ASP A 52 15.29 -23.24 -10.18
C ASP A 52 16.71 -23.69 -10.53
N GLN A 53 16.92 -24.20 -11.75
CA GLN A 53 18.23 -24.69 -12.23
C GLN A 53 19.24 -23.53 -12.39
N MET A 54 18.81 -22.30 -12.55
CA MET A 54 19.66 -21.11 -12.58
C MET A 54 20.06 -20.64 -11.19
N GLY A 55 19.50 -21.26 -10.15
CA GLY A 55 19.70 -20.89 -8.76
C GLY A 55 18.57 -20.01 -8.24
N ARG A 56 18.86 -19.24 -7.20
CA ARG A 56 17.94 -18.24 -6.64
C ARG A 56 18.09 -16.94 -7.38
N HIS A 57 17.00 -16.39 -7.91
CA HIS A 57 17.01 -15.12 -8.62
C HIS A 57 15.65 -14.40 -8.51
N ILE A 58 15.68 -13.11 -8.79
CA ILE A 58 14.52 -12.24 -8.85
C ILE A 58 14.35 -11.73 -10.28
N GLU A 59 13.15 -11.79 -10.80
CA GLU A 59 12.76 -11.15 -12.06
C GLU A 59 11.81 -9.99 -11.78
N ILE A 60 12.13 -8.80 -12.30
CA ILE A 60 11.27 -7.61 -12.29
C ILE A 60 10.80 -7.35 -13.72
N TYR A 61 9.48 -7.17 -13.91
CA TYR A 61 8.87 -7.11 -15.26
C TYR A 61 8.60 -5.67 -15.67
N TYR A 62 9.55 -5.05 -16.38
CA TYR A 62 9.41 -3.68 -16.90
C TYR A 62 8.13 -3.46 -17.71
N GLY A 63 7.70 -4.44 -18.53
CA GLY A 63 6.48 -4.33 -19.31
C GLY A 63 5.22 -4.23 -18.45
N SER A 64 5.20 -4.88 -17.28
CA SER A 64 4.13 -4.73 -16.28
C SER A 64 4.15 -3.34 -15.64
N PHE A 65 5.33 -2.87 -15.23
CA PHE A 65 5.53 -1.51 -14.74
C PHE A 65 5.09 -0.46 -15.75
N LYS A 66 5.47 -0.64 -17.01
CA LYS A 66 5.11 0.28 -18.10
C LYS A 66 3.60 0.35 -18.33
N GLU A 67 2.89 -0.78 -18.24
CA GLU A 67 1.44 -0.80 -18.36
C GLU A 67 0.78 -0.13 -17.15
N ARG A 68 1.30 -0.41 -15.95
CA ARG A 68 0.73 0.07 -14.68
C ARG A 68 0.99 1.55 -14.43
N PHE A 69 2.21 2.02 -14.70
CA PHE A 69 2.70 3.35 -14.35
C PHE A 69 3.03 4.23 -15.56
N ALA A 70 2.34 4.00 -16.70
CA ALA A 70 2.62 4.72 -17.95
C ALA A 70 2.61 6.25 -17.82
N ALA A 71 1.72 6.79 -16.99
CA ALA A 71 1.53 8.22 -16.76
C ALA A 71 2.17 8.73 -15.45
N ALA A 72 2.73 7.83 -14.63
CA ALA A 72 3.31 8.19 -13.34
C ALA A 72 4.66 8.93 -13.50
N PRO A 73 4.99 9.84 -12.57
CA PRO A 73 6.29 10.51 -12.54
C PRO A 73 7.43 9.52 -12.24
N PRO A 74 8.70 9.87 -12.58
CA PRO A 74 9.84 8.97 -12.34
C PRO A 74 10.03 8.58 -10.88
N GLU A 75 9.75 9.47 -9.94
CA GLU A 75 9.86 9.23 -8.48
C GLU A 75 8.94 8.10 -8.03
N ARG A 76 7.72 8.04 -8.59
CA ARG A 76 6.80 6.92 -8.30
C ARG A 76 7.33 5.60 -8.86
N TRP A 77 7.90 5.60 -10.06
CA TRP A 77 8.56 4.43 -10.62
C TRP A 77 9.69 3.92 -9.72
N LYS A 78 10.53 4.85 -9.24
CA LYS A 78 11.64 4.53 -8.33
C LYS A 78 11.13 3.88 -7.05
N ARG A 79 10.12 4.47 -6.42
CA ARG A 79 9.50 3.94 -5.19
C ARG A 79 8.87 2.56 -5.40
N GLU A 80 8.08 2.38 -6.46
CA GLU A 80 7.42 1.10 -6.73
C GLU A 80 8.40 0.00 -7.16
N LEU A 81 9.47 0.34 -7.87
CA LEU A 81 10.56 -0.61 -8.17
C LEU A 81 11.28 -1.04 -6.89
N ALA A 82 11.59 -0.10 -6.00
CA ALA A 82 12.21 -0.40 -4.70
C ALA A 82 11.30 -1.28 -3.83
N LYS A 83 10.01 -0.94 -3.74
CA LYS A 83 9.01 -1.73 -3.01
C LYS A 83 8.90 -3.15 -3.56
N THR A 84 8.81 -3.32 -4.88
CA THR A 84 8.76 -4.64 -5.52
C THR A 84 10.04 -5.43 -5.24
N LEU A 85 11.22 -4.80 -5.35
CA LEU A 85 12.50 -5.44 -5.03
C LEU A 85 12.55 -5.94 -3.58
N LYS A 86 12.18 -5.09 -2.62
CA LYS A 86 12.13 -5.43 -1.19
C LYS A 86 11.19 -6.62 -0.94
N HIS A 87 10.00 -6.62 -1.53
CA HIS A 87 9.03 -7.71 -1.42
C HIS A 87 9.61 -9.05 -1.91
N GLU A 88 10.26 -9.08 -3.07
CA GLU A 88 10.87 -10.31 -3.60
C GLU A 88 12.11 -10.75 -2.79
N LEU A 89 12.85 -9.80 -2.20
CA LEU A 89 13.95 -10.10 -1.28
C LEU A 89 13.44 -10.66 0.04
N THR A 90 12.27 -10.24 0.54
CA THR A 90 11.62 -10.88 1.69
C THR A 90 11.37 -12.36 1.42
N HIS A 91 10.81 -12.71 0.26
CA HIS A 91 10.64 -14.12 -0.14
C HIS A 91 11.96 -14.87 -0.25
N HIS A 92 13.03 -14.19 -0.69
CA HIS A 92 14.37 -14.77 -0.71
C HIS A 92 14.87 -15.12 0.70
N LEU A 93 14.78 -14.17 1.65
CA LEU A 93 15.22 -14.38 3.04
C LEU A 93 14.38 -15.45 3.75
N GLU A 94 13.04 -15.41 3.58
CA GLU A 94 12.14 -16.44 4.11
C GLU A 94 12.50 -17.84 3.58
N ASN A 95 12.77 -17.96 2.27
CA ASN A 95 13.19 -19.22 1.68
C ASN A 95 14.52 -19.70 2.24
N LEU A 96 15.48 -18.79 2.46
CA LEU A 96 16.76 -19.12 3.10
C LEU A 96 16.57 -19.59 4.54
N ALA A 97 15.71 -18.91 5.32
CA ALA A 97 15.40 -19.28 6.70
C ALA A 97 14.77 -20.70 6.77
N TYR A 98 13.83 -21.00 5.86
CA TYR A 98 13.16 -22.29 5.82
C TYR A 98 14.10 -23.44 5.43
N ASP A 99 15.04 -23.22 4.52
CA ASP A 99 15.93 -24.26 3.96
C ASP A 99 17.04 -24.70 4.93
N ARG A 100 17.04 -24.22 6.19
CA ARG A 100 18.09 -24.48 7.20
C ARG A 100 19.53 -24.33 6.67
N SER A 101 19.69 -23.66 5.53
CA SER A 101 20.98 -23.40 4.91
C SER A 101 21.73 -22.24 5.61
N LEU A 102 21.11 -21.69 6.66
CA LEU A 102 21.59 -20.58 7.45
C LEU A 102 22.34 -21.02 8.71
N GLU A 103 23.25 -22.00 8.63
CA GLU A 103 24.16 -22.31 9.75
C GLU A 103 24.99 -21.09 10.21
N ARG A 104 24.99 -20.01 9.43
CA ARG A 104 25.74 -18.78 9.64
C ARG A 104 24.89 -17.61 10.21
N TRP A 105 23.56 -17.71 10.10
CA TRP A 105 22.65 -16.66 10.52
C TRP A 105 21.73 -17.17 11.64
N ASP A 106 21.73 -16.52 12.77
CA ASP A 106 20.74 -16.79 13.78
C ASP A 106 19.42 -16.07 13.46
N ALA A 107 18.37 -16.41 14.19
CA ALA A 107 17.04 -15.85 13.96
C ALA A 107 17.01 -14.32 14.16
N GLU A 108 17.85 -13.80 15.07
CA GLU A 108 17.94 -12.37 15.35
C GLU A 108 18.53 -11.61 14.15
N HIS A 109 19.55 -12.19 13.49
CA HIS A 109 20.16 -11.59 12.32
C HIS A 109 19.21 -11.58 11.11
N VAL A 110 18.44 -12.67 10.90
CA VAL A 110 17.42 -12.72 9.85
C VAL A 110 16.31 -11.69 10.11
N ALA A 111 15.84 -11.57 11.34
CA ALA A 111 14.85 -10.58 11.72
C ALA A 111 15.37 -9.14 11.47
N TRP A 112 16.64 -8.87 11.81
CA TRP A 112 17.26 -7.58 11.51
C TRP A 112 17.35 -7.28 10.00
N LEU A 113 17.69 -8.27 9.16
CA LEU A 113 17.68 -8.09 7.71
C LEU A 113 16.28 -7.86 7.15
N LEU A 114 15.28 -8.59 7.66
CA LEU A 114 13.88 -8.41 7.27
C LEU A 114 13.38 -7.00 7.64
N SER A 115 13.69 -6.50 8.85
CA SER A 115 13.31 -5.14 9.23
C SER A 115 13.95 -4.06 8.33
N GLY A 116 15.13 -4.32 7.76
CA GLY A 116 15.74 -3.44 6.75
C GLY A 116 15.04 -3.44 5.39
N LEU A 117 14.16 -4.42 5.13
CA LEU A 117 13.33 -4.48 3.93
C LEU A 117 11.93 -3.89 4.12
N GLU A 118 11.52 -3.65 5.36
CA GLU A 118 10.26 -2.97 5.65
C GLU A 118 10.29 -1.54 5.08
N ASP A 119 9.15 -1.08 4.58
CA ASP A 119 9.04 0.32 4.18
C ASP A 119 9.14 1.20 5.43
N GLU A 120 9.67 2.42 5.29
CA GLU A 120 9.68 3.36 6.42
C GLU A 120 8.24 3.56 6.92
N PRO A 121 8.00 3.46 8.24
CA PRO A 121 6.67 3.62 8.79
C PRO A 121 6.08 4.97 8.40
N LEU A 122 4.78 5.00 8.16
CA LEU A 122 4.08 6.22 7.82
C LEU A 122 4.11 7.20 9.00
N GLU A 123 4.82 8.31 8.86
CA GLU A 123 4.79 9.41 9.83
C GLU A 123 3.68 10.40 9.44
N ALA A 124 2.50 10.31 10.06
CA ALA A 124 1.38 11.21 9.78
C ALA A 124 0.53 11.46 11.02
N GLU A 125 0.22 12.73 11.32
CA GLU A 125 -0.78 13.12 12.32
C GLU A 125 -2.16 13.35 11.66
N SER A 126 -2.19 13.67 10.38
CA SER A 126 -3.39 13.98 9.62
C SER A 126 -3.50 13.16 8.34
N VAL A 127 -4.57 12.38 8.23
CA VAL A 127 -4.80 11.44 7.14
C VAL A 127 -6.07 11.79 6.37
N LEU A 128 -5.94 11.95 5.05
CA LEU A 128 -7.06 12.13 4.13
C LEU A 128 -7.42 10.80 3.48
N PHE A 129 -8.55 10.22 3.85
CA PHE A 129 -9.07 9.03 3.18
C PHE A 129 -9.80 9.43 1.90
N VAL A 130 -9.50 8.76 0.79
CA VAL A 130 -10.05 9.11 -0.53
C VAL A 130 -10.73 7.90 -1.17
N ASP A 131 -12.03 8.04 -1.49
CA ASP A 131 -12.78 7.07 -2.28
C ASP A 131 -13.13 7.61 -3.68
N ALA A 132 -13.93 6.86 -4.45
CA ALA A 132 -14.25 7.23 -5.83
C ALA A 132 -15.16 8.46 -5.92
N ASP A 133 -16.23 8.53 -5.09
CA ASP A 133 -17.36 9.43 -5.28
C ASP A 133 -18.01 9.93 -3.99
N GLY A 134 -17.47 9.59 -2.84
CA GLY A 134 -18.04 9.94 -1.54
C GLY A 134 -19.26 9.11 -1.15
N SER A 135 -19.44 7.92 -1.75
CA SER A 135 -20.56 7.01 -1.43
C SER A 135 -20.46 6.34 -0.06
N GLY A 136 -19.39 6.60 0.69
CA GLY A 136 -19.28 6.25 2.10
C GLY A 136 -18.02 5.53 2.55
N LEU A 137 -17.16 5.03 1.66
CA LEU A 137 -15.93 4.35 2.07
C LEU A 137 -14.95 5.29 2.79
N ALA A 138 -14.64 6.43 2.19
CA ALA A 138 -13.76 7.41 2.79
C ALA A 138 -14.33 7.96 4.11
N ALA A 139 -15.64 8.22 4.17
CA ALA A 139 -16.31 8.69 5.38
C ALA A 139 -16.28 7.63 6.49
N MET A 140 -16.44 6.34 6.13
CA MET A 140 -16.37 5.23 7.09
C MET A 140 -14.94 5.06 7.60
N ALA A 141 -13.92 5.08 6.72
CA ALA A 141 -12.52 5.02 7.10
C ALA A 141 -12.12 6.14 8.06
N ALA A 142 -12.47 7.38 7.73
CA ALA A 142 -12.19 8.54 8.58
C ALA A 142 -12.88 8.44 9.96
N ALA A 143 -14.13 7.93 10.01
CA ALA A 143 -14.84 7.73 11.26
C ALA A 143 -14.24 6.60 12.11
N MET A 144 -13.84 5.47 11.48
CA MET A 144 -13.15 4.37 12.15
C MET A 144 -11.80 4.82 12.69
N PHE A 145 -11.03 5.54 11.90
CA PHE A 145 -9.73 6.10 12.29
C PHE A 145 -9.86 7.07 13.47
N ALA A 146 -10.82 7.99 13.41
CA ALA A 146 -11.07 8.93 14.52
C ALA A 146 -11.49 8.21 15.81
N GLN A 147 -12.27 7.12 15.71
CA GLN A 147 -12.62 6.31 16.88
C GLN A 147 -11.40 5.55 17.40
N ALA A 148 -10.61 4.93 16.54
CA ALA A 148 -9.40 4.21 16.93
C ALA A 148 -8.36 5.15 17.59
N ALA A 149 -8.13 6.33 17.02
CA ALA A 149 -7.26 7.35 17.61
C ALA A 149 -7.72 7.78 19.01
N LYS A 150 -9.04 7.92 19.21
CA LYS A 150 -9.61 8.22 20.52
C LYS A 150 -9.41 7.07 21.51
N ASP A 151 -9.60 5.83 21.08
CA ASP A 151 -9.46 4.63 21.92
C ASP A 151 -7.99 4.40 22.31
N ALA A 152 -7.05 4.69 21.40
CA ALA A 152 -5.61 4.69 21.63
C ALA A 152 -5.09 5.93 22.40
N ASN A 153 -5.97 6.88 22.75
CA ASN A 153 -5.60 8.14 23.43
C ASN A 153 -4.57 8.98 22.65
N CYS A 154 -4.68 9.00 21.29
CA CYS A 154 -3.85 9.78 20.39
C CYS A 154 -4.66 10.94 19.77
N PRO A 155 -4.93 12.03 20.50
CA PRO A 155 -5.80 13.12 20.02
C PRO A 155 -5.19 13.97 18.90
N GLU A 156 -3.89 13.83 18.66
CA GLU A 156 -3.17 14.43 17.54
C GLU A 156 -3.56 13.82 16.21
N LEU A 157 -3.89 12.51 16.17
CA LEU A 157 -4.28 11.81 14.95
C LEU A 157 -5.66 12.26 14.47
N ARG A 158 -5.73 12.71 13.23
CA ARG A 158 -6.95 13.27 12.63
C ARG A 158 -7.23 12.66 11.27
N GLY A 159 -8.45 12.19 11.07
CA GLY A 159 -8.93 11.67 9.80
C GLY A 159 -9.89 12.63 9.10
N ALA A 160 -9.74 12.79 7.80
CA ALA A 160 -10.68 13.50 6.95
C ALA A 160 -11.08 12.61 5.76
N ALA A 161 -12.19 12.93 5.09
CA ALA A 161 -12.67 12.18 3.95
C ALA A 161 -12.84 13.06 2.71
N ALA A 162 -12.49 12.51 1.54
CA ALA A 162 -12.70 13.14 0.25
C ALA A 162 -13.01 12.09 -0.84
N SER A 163 -13.39 12.56 -2.03
CA SER A 163 -13.55 11.72 -3.23
C SER A 163 -12.57 12.13 -4.32
N ALA A 164 -12.06 11.18 -5.07
CA ALA A 164 -11.20 11.43 -6.23
C ALA A 164 -12.00 11.96 -7.44
N GLY A 165 -13.27 11.58 -7.56
CA GLY A 165 -14.17 11.92 -8.66
C GLY A 165 -15.27 12.93 -8.29
N GLU A 166 -16.34 12.88 -9.10
CA GLU A 166 -17.54 13.67 -8.81
C GLU A 166 -18.29 13.10 -7.62
N CYS A 167 -18.68 13.99 -6.68
CA CYS A 167 -19.36 13.60 -5.46
C CYS A 167 -20.82 13.21 -5.72
N VAL A 168 -21.27 12.12 -5.10
CA VAL A 168 -22.70 11.81 -4.93
C VAL A 168 -23.31 12.70 -3.86
N SER A 169 -24.64 12.67 -3.70
CA SER A 169 -25.37 13.53 -2.75
C SER A 169 -25.13 13.20 -1.27
N GLY A 170 -24.52 12.03 -0.97
CA GLY A 170 -24.22 11.56 0.37
C GLY A 170 -23.96 10.06 0.41
N PRO A 171 -23.59 9.51 1.58
CA PRO A 171 -23.31 8.10 1.74
C PRO A 171 -24.48 7.18 1.37
N ASP A 172 -24.16 6.01 0.78
CA ASP A 172 -25.13 4.94 0.54
C ASP A 172 -25.74 4.47 1.88
N ALA A 173 -27.07 4.29 1.90
CA ALA A 173 -27.76 3.86 3.11
C ALA A 173 -27.27 2.52 3.67
N LYS A 174 -26.66 1.66 2.85
CA LYS A 174 -26.06 0.39 3.31
C LYS A 174 -24.65 0.61 3.87
N ALA A 175 -23.91 1.60 3.37
CA ALA A 175 -22.66 2.05 3.98
C ALA A 175 -22.92 2.61 5.39
N VAL A 176 -23.94 3.46 5.52
CA VAL A 176 -24.38 3.99 6.83
C VAL A 176 -24.69 2.85 7.81
N ARG A 177 -25.55 1.87 7.41
CA ARG A 177 -25.87 0.74 8.27
C ARG A 177 -24.66 -0.18 8.56
N ALA A 178 -23.70 -0.25 7.67
CA ALA A 178 -22.47 -1.01 7.93
C ALA A 178 -21.58 -0.30 8.96
N ALA A 179 -21.48 1.03 8.92
CA ALA A 179 -20.79 1.84 9.91
C ALA A 179 -21.47 1.80 11.30
N GLU A 180 -22.82 1.78 11.35
CA GLU A 180 -23.59 1.65 12.60
C GLU A 180 -23.24 0.38 13.40
N ARG A 181 -22.79 -0.71 12.75
CA ARG A 181 -22.31 -1.93 13.43
C ARG A 181 -21.08 -1.67 14.31
N TYR A 182 -20.32 -0.64 13.98
CA TYR A 182 -19.14 -0.15 14.74
C TYR A 182 -19.47 1.03 15.65
N GLY A 183 -20.77 1.35 15.81
CA GLY A 183 -21.22 2.50 16.61
C GLY A 183 -20.95 3.85 15.94
N LEU A 184 -20.69 3.87 14.65
CA LEU A 184 -20.34 5.07 13.89
C LEU A 184 -21.54 5.59 13.09
N ASP A 185 -21.75 6.90 13.09
CA ASP A 185 -22.76 7.57 12.27
C ASP A 185 -22.10 8.41 11.17
N ILE A 186 -22.21 7.93 9.94
CA ILE A 186 -21.74 8.64 8.76
C ILE A 186 -22.89 9.24 7.93
N SER A 187 -24.12 9.19 8.41
CA SER A 187 -25.32 9.60 7.66
C SER A 187 -25.31 11.09 7.28
N THR A 188 -24.63 11.90 8.05
CA THR A 188 -24.48 13.34 7.84
C THR A 188 -23.19 13.74 7.12
N ALA A 189 -22.37 12.78 6.71
CA ALA A 189 -21.15 13.06 5.98
C ALA A 189 -21.46 13.72 4.64
N VAL A 190 -20.82 14.85 4.37
CA VAL A 190 -20.97 15.60 3.12
C VAL A 190 -19.79 15.26 2.23
N PRO A 191 -20.00 14.54 1.11
CA PRO A 191 -18.93 14.24 0.16
C PRO A 191 -18.27 15.53 -0.35
N ARG A 192 -16.94 15.53 -0.34
CA ARG A 192 -16.12 16.63 -0.81
C ARG A 192 -15.07 16.10 -1.77
N ARG A 193 -14.93 16.72 -2.93
CA ARG A 193 -13.89 16.35 -3.88
C ARG A 193 -12.51 16.70 -3.31
N ALA A 194 -11.56 15.79 -3.49
CA ALA A 194 -10.16 16.05 -3.20
C ALA A 194 -9.67 17.21 -4.07
N ASP A 195 -9.06 18.19 -3.46
CA ASP A 195 -8.40 19.30 -4.10
C ASP A 195 -6.98 19.48 -3.53
N ARG A 196 -6.17 20.29 -4.19
CA ARG A 196 -4.80 20.53 -3.77
C ARG A 196 -4.70 20.99 -2.31
N ALA A 197 -5.57 21.87 -1.89
CA ALA A 197 -5.55 22.42 -0.53
C ALA A 197 -5.82 21.33 0.53
N LEU A 198 -6.70 20.38 0.23
CA LEU A 198 -6.94 19.22 1.11
C LEU A 198 -5.72 18.31 1.19
N LEU A 199 -5.05 18.02 0.07
CA LEU A 199 -3.85 17.21 0.05
C LEU A 199 -2.69 17.89 0.80
N GLU A 200 -2.51 19.21 0.62
CA GLU A 200 -1.46 19.97 1.33
C GLU A 200 -1.74 20.13 2.84
N SER A 201 -3.00 20.06 3.25
CA SER A 201 -3.40 20.21 4.66
C SER A 201 -3.40 18.91 5.46
N ASN A 202 -3.10 17.78 4.80
CA ASN A 202 -2.93 16.48 5.44
C ASN A 202 -1.53 15.93 5.14
N ASP A 203 -0.98 15.17 6.08
CA ASP A 203 0.36 14.60 5.95
C ASP A 203 0.37 13.46 4.93
N ALA A 204 -0.73 12.67 4.89
CA ALA A 204 -0.92 11.60 3.92
C ALA A 204 -2.35 11.59 3.35
N ALA A 205 -2.50 11.12 2.11
CA ALA A 205 -3.76 10.82 1.46
C ALA A 205 -3.81 9.34 1.12
N LEU A 206 -4.68 8.59 1.81
CA LEU A 206 -4.85 7.16 1.65
C LEU A 206 -6.05 6.86 0.74
N CYS A 207 -5.75 6.45 -0.47
CA CYS A 207 -6.74 6.12 -1.50
C CYS A 207 -7.25 4.69 -1.31
N MET A 208 -8.55 4.47 -1.54
CA MET A 208 -9.15 3.13 -1.48
C MET A 208 -8.71 2.23 -2.64
N THR A 209 -8.22 2.81 -3.73
CA THR A 209 -7.70 2.07 -4.89
C THR A 209 -6.49 2.77 -5.47
N GLU A 210 -5.60 1.98 -6.08
CA GLU A 210 -4.44 2.51 -6.81
C GLU A 210 -4.85 3.46 -7.95
N GLU A 211 -5.94 3.14 -8.67
CA GLU A 211 -6.46 3.99 -9.74
C GLU A 211 -6.78 5.41 -9.26
N GLN A 212 -7.31 5.55 -8.03
CA GLN A 212 -7.57 6.84 -7.41
C GLN A 212 -6.27 7.57 -7.07
N GLY A 213 -5.31 6.86 -6.50
CA GLY A 213 -3.98 7.39 -6.22
C GLY A 213 -3.29 7.90 -7.48
N ASP A 214 -3.29 7.09 -8.55
CA ASP A 214 -2.73 7.48 -9.85
C ASP A 214 -3.40 8.72 -10.44
N ALA A 215 -4.72 8.80 -10.35
CA ALA A 215 -5.47 9.96 -10.84
C ALA A 215 -5.12 11.24 -10.08
N LEU A 216 -4.95 11.17 -8.75
CA LEU A 216 -4.55 12.30 -7.93
C LEU A 216 -3.08 12.69 -8.17
N ALA A 217 -2.18 11.71 -8.23
CA ALA A 217 -0.77 11.93 -8.52
C ALA A 217 -0.54 12.54 -9.92
N ALA A 218 -1.32 12.14 -10.91
CA ALA A 218 -1.28 12.75 -12.24
C ALA A 218 -1.73 14.22 -12.25
N LEU A 219 -2.65 14.61 -11.35
CA LEU A 219 -3.09 15.99 -11.20
C LEU A 219 -2.08 16.83 -10.41
N TRP A 220 -1.43 16.26 -9.40
CA TRP A 220 -0.51 16.92 -8.48
C TRP A 220 0.77 16.09 -8.28
N PRO A 221 1.67 16.02 -9.28
CA PRO A 221 2.86 15.18 -9.23
C PRO A 221 3.84 15.54 -8.10
N ASP A 222 3.83 16.79 -7.66
CA ASP A 222 4.64 17.29 -6.56
C ASP A 222 4.12 16.85 -5.16
N LEU A 223 2.95 16.25 -5.09
CA LEU A 223 2.36 15.68 -3.86
C LEU A 223 2.29 14.14 -3.91
N ASP A 224 2.88 13.51 -4.92
CA ASP A 224 2.80 12.05 -5.13
C ASP A 224 3.31 11.25 -3.92
N GLU A 225 4.33 11.73 -3.23
CA GLU A 225 4.88 11.08 -2.03
C GLU A 225 3.89 10.97 -0.87
N ARG A 226 2.88 11.85 -0.83
CA ARG A 226 1.82 11.86 0.18
C ARG A 226 0.60 11.03 -0.24
N ILE A 227 0.55 10.57 -1.49
CA ILE A 227 -0.60 9.85 -2.04
C ILE A 227 -0.29 8.37 -2.05
N LEU A 228 -0.90 7.64 -1.13
CA LEU A 228 -0.67 6.22 -0.87
C LEU A 228 -1.99 5.44 -1.03
N CYS A 229 -1.93 4.12 -0.96
CA CYS A 229 -3.11 3.25 -0.90
C CYS A 229 -3.32 2.75 0.53
N LEU A 230 -4.61 2.64 0.94
CA LEU A 230 -4.98 2.14 2.27
C LEU A 230 -4.89 0.63 2.34
N GLY A 231 -4.07 -0.06 1.91
CA GLY A 231 -3.93 -1.50 1.96
C GLY A 231 -3.29 -2.04 0.70
N GLU A 232 -2.84 -3.27 0.74
CA GLU A 232 -2.15 -3.94 -0.36
C GLU A 232 -3.04 -4.19 -1.57
N THR A 233 -4.34 -4.31 -1.37
CA THR A 233 -5.30 -4.56 -2.45
C THR A 233 -6.44 -3.55 -2.43
N ASP A 234 -6.94 -3.20 -3.61
CA ASP A 234 -8.03 -2.25 -3.80
C ASP A 234 -9.26 -2.51 -2.91
N ILE A 235 -9.75 -1.46 -2.28
CA ILE A 235 -10.99 -1.45 -1.50
C ILE A 235 -12.08 -0.80 -2.34
N ARG A 236 -12.89 -1.60 -3.02
CA ARG A 236 -13.93 -1.12 -3.94
C ARG A 236 -15.32 -1.36 -3.38
N PRO A 237 -16.29 -0.45 -3.64
CA PRO A 237 -17.69 -0.73 -3.35
C PRO A 237 -18.13 -2.06 -3.97
N PRO A 238 -19.02 -2.84 -3.29
CA PRO A 238 -19.38 -4.15 -3.78
C PRO A 238 -20.20 -4.06 -5.06
N LYS A 239 -19.84 -4.85 -6.08
CA LYS A 239 -20.58 -4.92 -7.37
C LYS A 239 -22.07 -5.26 -7.17
N LEU A 240 -22.37 -6.17 -6.23
CA LEU A 240 -23.73 -6.43 -5.77
C LEU A 240 -23.89 -5.70 -4.43
N ALA A 241 -24.53 -4.56 -4.48
CA ALA A 241 -24.73 -3.67 -3.33
C ALA A 241 -25.74 -4.26 -2.33
N THR A 242 -25.48 -5.45 -1.78
CA THR A 242 -26.24 -6.04 -0.68
C THR A 242 -25.72 -5.54 0.66
N GLN A 243 -26.57 -5.55 1.71
CA GLN A 243 -26.12 -5.19 3.05
C GLN A 243 -25.00 -6.10 3.54
N GLY A 244 -25.08 -7.41 3.28
CA GLY A 244 -24.04 -8.36 3.66
C GLY A 244 -22.69 -8.09 2.99
N ALA A 245 -22.69 -7.60 1.74
CA ALA A 245 -21.45 -7.22 1.05
C ALA A 245 -20.84 -5.94 1.64
N TRP A 246 -21.67 -4.94 1.96
CA TRP A 246 -21.23 -3.74 2.66
C TRP A 246 -20.70 -4.05 4.07
N ASN A 247 -21.32 -4.98 4.78
CA ASN A 247 -20.85 -5.40 6.10
C ASN A 247 -19.45 -6.03 6.03
N ARG A 248 -19.20 -6.95 5.08
CA ARG A 248 -17.85 -7.53 4.87
C ARG A 248 -16.82 -6.50 4.47
N LEU A 249 -17.23 -5.51 3.67
CA LEU A 249 -16.34 -4.42 3.27
C LEU A 249 -15.98 -3.53 4.47
N ALA A 250 -16.94 -3.26 5.36
CA ALA A 250 -16.69 -2.55 6.60
C ALA A 250 -15.77 -3.35 7.55
N ASP A 251 -15.95 -4.68 7.62
CA ASP A 251 -15.09 -5.55 8.43
C ASP A 251 -13.63 -5.48 7.91
N ARG A 252 -13.43 -5.58 6.59
CA ARG A 252 -12.11 -5.40 5.98
C ARG A 252 -11.53 -4.01 6.23
N LEU A 253 -12.34 -2.96 6.06
CA LEU A 253 -11.88 -1.59 6.28
C LEU A 253 -11.42 -1.38 7.74
N ALA A 254 -12.11 -2.00 8.70
CA ALA A 254 -11.72 -1.95 10.10
C ALA A 254 -10.36 -2.63 10.35
N GLU A 255 -10.06 -3.71 9.64
CA GLU A 255 -8.74 -4.37 9.69
C GLU A 255 -7.64 -3.45 9.15
N GLU A 256 -7.84 -2.84 7.97
CA GLU A 256 -6.86 -1.90 7.39
C GLU A 256 -6.63 -0.67 8.29
N ILE A 257 -7.69 -0.16 8.94
CA ILE A 257 -7.56 0.96 9.89
C ILE A 257 -6.81 0.52 11.15
N ARG A 258 -6.98 -0.70 11.62
CA ARG A 258 -6.20 -1.23 12.75
C ARG A 258 -4.71 -1.29 12.40
N TYR A 259 -4.33 -1.86 11.25
CA TYR A 259 -2.94 -1.89 10.80
C TYR A 259 -2.34 -0.49 10.66
N LEU A 260 -3.10 0.45 10.08
CA LEU A 260 -2.67 1.85 9.99
C LEU A 260 -2.43 2.48 11.37
N MET A 261 -3.28 2.16 12.34
CA MET A 261 -3.11 2.67 13.72
C MET A 261 -1.88 2.06 14.38
N ASP A 262 -1.66 0.76 14.25
CA ASP A 262 -0.49 0.06 14.79
C ASP A 262 0.80 0.68 14.20
N GLU A 263 0.83 0.95 12.89
CA GLU A 263 1.93 1.63 12.21
C GLU A 263 2.18 3.06 12.74
N LEU A 264 1.11 3.86 12.90
CA LEU A 264 1.23 5.26 13.35
C LEU A 264 1.55 5.41 14.84
N THR A 265 1.21 4.40 15.67
CA THR A 265 1.46 4.44 17.11
C THR A 265 2.73 3.69 17.52
N GLY A 266 3.34 2.92 16.59
CA GLY A 266 4.50 2.07 16.88
C GLY A 266 4.17 0.90 17.81
N GLU A 267 2.89 0.49 17.88
CA GLU A 267 2.46 -0.69 18.63
C GLU A 267 2.59 -1.92 17.73
N ASP A 268 3.81 -2.44 17.55
CA ASP A 268 4.04 -3.73 16.90
C ASP A 268 3.48 -4.87 17.75
N GLU A 269 2.97 -5.94 17.09
CA GLU A 269 2.38 -7.14 17.72
C GLU A 269 3.40 -7.98 18.56
N ASP A 270 4.36 -7.36 19.23
CA ASP A 270 5.37 -8.03 20.06
C ASP A 270 4.91 -8.32 21.51
N GLU A 271 3.59 -8.39 21.81
CA GLU A 271 3.07 -8.86 23.08
C GLU A 271 2.17 -10.09 22.94
N ASP A 272 2.72 -11.23 22.49
CA ASP A 272 2.25 -12.55 22.92
C ASP A 272 3.46 -13.48 23.17
N SER A 273 4.01 -13.35 24.38
CA SER A 273 4.97 -14.30 24.98
C SER A 273 4.27 -15.24 25.94
#